data_ae23e41306c5963b62386baef70dbf11
#
_entry.id   ae23e41306c5963b62386baef70dbf11
#
_cell.length_a   1.000
_cell.length_b   1.000
_cell.length_c   1.000
_cell.angle_alpha   90.00
_cell.angle_beta   90.00
_cell.angle_gamma   90.00
#
_symmetry.space_group_name_H-M   'P 1'
#
loop_
_entity.id
_entity.type
_entity.pdbx_description
1 polymer ?
#
loop_
_entity_poly.entity_id
_entity_poly.type
_entity_poly.pdbx_seq_one_letter_code
_entity_poly.pdbx_strand_id
1 'polypeptide(L)'
;QMQKGEEAAFARGVSAAALMEEAGQGIVAVVRQFYSIAGSLVIYLGKGNNAGDALVAARELRKDGWKVFGRLCVPPAEMKELPRGHFGDWVEVVEDARKQVFAPGPVVLLDGLLGIGFSGEMKADIAALASEMNDLRQHQHAHIVAMDLPSGLGARHAVEADVTACVAQIKDVLVEDGADRNVGRLALVP
;
A
#
# COMPACT_ATOMS: atom_id res chain seq x y z
N GLN A 1 1.47 19.00 -6.60
CA GLN A 1 1.59 19.61 -5.25
C GLN A 1 2.47 18.75 -4.31
N MET A 2 2.36 17.42 -4.33
CA MET A 2 3.18 16.53 -3.48
C MET A 2 4.68 16.60 -3.79
N GLN A 3 5.08 16.63 -5.06
CA GLN A 3 6.49 16.86 -5.44
C GLN A 3 7.05 18.13 -4.79
N LYS A 4 6.24 19.19 -4.68
CA LYS A 4 6.65 20.43 -3.97
C LYS A 4 6.80 20.24 -2.46
N GLY A 5 6.01 19.36 -1.85
CA GLY A 5 6.14 19.00 -0.42
C GLY A 5 7.42 18.22 -0.16
N GLU A 6 7.71 17.20 -0.98
CA GLU A 6 8.97 16.44 -0.93
C GLU A 6 10.18 17.34 -1.19
N GLU A 7 10.13 18.20 -2.22
CA GLU A 7 11.19 19.18 -2.52
C GLU A 7 11.43 20.13 -1.35
N ALA A 8 10.36 20.60 -0.69
CA ALA A 8 10.48 21.46 0.49
C ALA A 8 11.06 20.72 1.70
N ALA A 9 10.77 19.44 1.87
CA ALA A 9 11.35 18.59 2.91
C ALA A 9 12.85 18.33 2.63
N PHE A 10 13.20 18.03 1.39
CA PHE A 10 14.60 17.87 0.97
C PHE A 10 15.40 19.17 1.14
N ALA A 11 14.81 20.32 0.82
CA ALA A 11 15.43 21.62 1.05
C ALA A 11 15.71 21.91 2.55
N ARG A 12 14.97 21.27 3.45
CA ARG A 12 15.19 21.32 4.90
C ARG A 12 16.11 20.22 5.42
N GLY A 13 16.69 19.41 4.54
CA GLY A 13 17.63 18.34 4.87
C GLY A 13 16.96 17.02 5.33
N VAL A 14 15.65 16.85 5.13
CA VAL A 14 14.96 15.59 5.41
C VAL A 14 15.31 14.59 4.31
N SER A 15 15.78 13.39 4.67
CA SER A 15 16.14 12.36 3.70
C SER A 15 14.89 11.63 3.17
N ALA A 16 14.98 11.05 1.97
CA ALA A 16 13.93 10.19 1.41
C ALA A 16 13.61 9.00 2.33
N ALA A 17 14.62 8.46 3.01
CA ALA A 17 14.44 7.39 3.99
C ALA A 17 13.62 7.85 5.20
N ALA A 18 13.85 9.06 5.71
CA ALA A 18 13.08 9.61 6.81
C ALA A 18 11.62 9.85 6.42
N LEU A 19 11.36 10.38 5.22
CA LEU A 19 10.00 10.55 4.71
C LEU A 19 9.27 9.22 4.54
N MET A 20 9.96 8.18 4.06
CA MET A 20 9.39 6.83 3.93
C MET A 20 9.05 6.23 5.31
N GLU A 21 9.91 6.40 6.31
CA GLU A 21 9.62 5.98 7.69
C GLU A 21 8.40 6.71 8.26
N GLU A 22 8.29 8.03 8.06
CA GLU A 22 7.15 8.84 8.50
C GLU A 22 5.85 8.42 7.82
N ALA A 23 5.87 8.24 6.49
CA ALA A 23 4.73 7.74 5.73
C ALA A 23 4.29 6.34 6.21
N GLY A 24 5.23 5.41 6.37
CA GLY A 24 4.95 4.06 6.88
C GLY A 24 4.34 4.08 8.29
N GLN A 25 4.84 4.90 9.20
CA GLN A 25 4.27 5.07 10.55
C GLN A 25 2.84 5.63 10.50
N GLY A 26 2.57 6.55 9.59
CA GLY A 26 1.23 7.07 9.39
C GLY A 26 0.26 5.99 8.90
N ILE A 27 0.69 5.12 7.98
CA ILE A 27 -0.10 3.98 7.51
C ILE A 27 -0.38 3.01 8.67
N VAL A 28 0.59 2.75 9.53
CA VAL A 28 0.41 1.96 10.77
C VAL A 28 -0.69 2.53 11.64
N ALA A 29 -0.69 3.87 11.84
CA ALA A 29 -1.72 4.54 12.63
C ALA A 29 -3.13 4.33 12.04
N VAL A 30 -3.24 4.44 10.71
CA VAL A 30 -4.50 4.16 9.99
C VAL A 30 -4.94 2.71 10.18
N VAL A 31 -4.04 1.74 9.98
CA VAL A 31 -4.38 0.32 10.17
C VAL A 31 -4.83 0.06 11.61
N ARG A 32 -4.12 0.55 12.62
CA ARG A 32 -4.49 0.42 14.04
C ARG A 32 -5.83 1.06 14.37
N GLN A 33 -6.17 2.17 13.71
CA GLN A 33 -7.45 2.85 13.92
C GLN A 33 -8.65 2.02 13.43
N PHE A 34 -8.50 1.37 12.27
CA PHE A 34 -9.59 0.62 11.65
C PHE A 34 -9.61 -0.86 12.07
N TYR A 35 -8.45 -1.43 12.45
CA TYR A 35 -8.29 -2.85 12.77
C TYR A 35 -7.53 -3.00 14.09
N SER A 36 -8.27 -3.00 15.20
CA SER A 36 -7.72 -3.03 16.57
C SER A 36 -7.15 -4.37 17.01
N ILE A 37 -7.39 -5.44 16.24
CA ILE A 37 -6.92 -6.80 16.51
C ILE A 37 -6.00 -7.22 15.38
N ALA A 38 -4.83 -7.76 15.71
CA ALA A 38 -3.91 -8.29 14.71
C ALA A 38 -4.49 -9.53 14.00
N GLY A 39 -4.20 -9.66 12.74
CA GLY A 39 -4.62 -10.75 11.87
C GLY A 39 -3.56 -11.05 10.81
N SER A 40 -3.97 -11.19 9.58
CA SER A 40 -3.08 -11.40 8.44
C SER A 40 -2.96 -10.12 7.62
N LEU A 41 -1.72 -9.75 7.27
CA LEU A 41 -1.37 -8.61 6.45
C LEU A 41 -0.74 -9.11 5.15
N VAL A 42 -1.33 -8.79 4.01
CA VAL A 42 -0.73 -9.06 2.71
C VAL A 42 -0.28 -7.75 2.09
N ILE A 43 1.03 -7.60 1.88
CA ILE A 43 1.59 -6.42 1.23
C ILE A 43 1.80 -6.68 -0.26
N TYR A 44 1.21 -5.86 -1.11
CA TYR A 44 1.37 -5.91 -2.56
C TYR A 44 2.43 -4.91 -2.97
N LEU A 45 3.56 -5.41 -3.48
CA LEU A 45 4.77 -4.64 -3.66
C LEU A 45 5.11 -4.42 -5.13
N GLY A 46 5.07 -3.17 -5.56
CA GLY A 46 5.68 -2.72 -6.81
C GLY A 46 7.18 -2.48 -6.65
N LYS A 47 7.79 -1.83 -7.64
CA LYS A 47 9.23 -1.52 -7.61
C LYS A 47 9.57 -0.15 -7.00
N GLY A 48 8.56 0.71 -6.80
CA GLY A 48 8.72 2.12 -6.42
C GLY A 48 8.69 2.39 -4.93
N ASN A 49 8.71 3.67 -4.55
CA ASN A 49 8.73 4.11 -3.16
C ASN A 49 7.49 3.66 -2.37
N ASN A 50 6.34 3.56 -3.03
CA ASN A 50 5.10 3.06 -2.41
C ASN A 50 5.27 1.65 -1.79
N ALA A 51 6.07 0.78 -2.44
CA ALA A 51 6.44 -0.51 -1.87
C ALA A 51 7.29 -0.36 -0.59
N GLY A 52 8.13 0.68 -0.52
CA GLY A 52 8.92 0.99 0.68
C GLY A 52 8.04 1.39 1.86
N ASP A 53 7.06 2.27 1.62
CA ASP A 53 6.11 2.70 2.63
C ASP A 53 5.31 1.51 3.18
N ALA A 54 4.88 0.58 2.29
CA ALA A 54 4.22 -0.67 2.68
C ALA A 54 5.13 -1.58 3.52
N LEU A 55 6.40 -1.70 3.16
CA LEU A 55 7.37 -2.50 3.91
C LEU A 55 7.65 -1.93 5.30
N VAL A 56 7.80 -0.61 5.41
CA VAL A 56 7.93 0.06 6.72
C VAL A 56 6.70 -0.19 7.57
N ALA A 57 5.50 0.03 7.02
CA ALA A 57 4.26 -0.22 7.74
C ALA A 57 4.13 -1.68 8.19
N ALA A 58 4.41 -2.63 7.30
CA ALA A 58 4.34 -4.06 7.61
C ALA A 58 5.34 -4.49 8.68
N ARG A 59 6.56 -3.96 8.66
CA ARG A 59 7.58 -4.20 9.68
C ARG A 59 7.09 -3.79 11.07
N GLU A 60 6.43 -2.65 11.18
CA GLU A 60 5.90 -2.15 12.44
C GLU A 60 4.66 -2.95 12.89
N LEU A 61 3.73 -3.22 11.97
CA LEU A 61 2.53 -4.03 12.27
C LEU A 61 2.88 -5.46 12.68
N ARG A 62 3.96 -6.03 12.15
CA ARG A 62 4.48 -7.33 12.58
C ARG A 62 4.83 -7.34 14.08
N LYS A 63 5.33 -6.23 14.64
CA LYS A 63 5.60 -6.09 16.09
C LYS A 63 4.32 -6.14 16.91
N ASP A 64 3.19 -5.73 16.33
CA ASP A 64 1.85 -5.82 16.94
C ASP A 64 1.22 -7.23 16.82
N GLY A 65 1.93 -8.18 16.21
CA GLY A 65 1.48 -9.57 16.06
C GLY A 65 0.83 -9.91 14.71
N TRP A 66 0.85 -9.00 13.74
CA TRP A 66 0.35 -9.30 12.39
C TRP A 66 1.23 -10.34 11.70
N LYS A 67 0.61 -11.34 11.06
CA LYS A 67 1.30 -12.27 10.18
C LYS A 67 1.44 -11.64 8.80
N VAL A 68 2.67 -11.45 8.32
CA VAL A 68 2.96 -10.70 7.10
C VAL A 68 3.26 -11.63 5.93
N PHE A 69 2.51 -11.45 4.84
CA PHE A 69 2.72 -12.09 3.55
C PHE A 69 3.07 -11.03 2.50
N GLY A 70 3.88 -11.40 1.51
CA GLY A 70 4.28 -10.53 0.40
C GLY A 70 3.84 -11.04 -0.95
N ARG A 71 3.21 -10.18 -1.74
CA ARG A 71 2.94 -10.38 -3.17
C ARG A 71 3.81 -9.41 -3.95
N LEU A 72 4.66 -9.91 -4.80
CA LEU A 72 5.65 -9.10 -5.51
C LEU A 72 5.30 -9.00 -7.00
N CYS A 73 5.27 -7.76 -7.50
CA CYS A 73 5.16 -7.48 -8.94
C CYS A 73 6.48 -7.75 -9.66
N VAL A 74 7.61 -7.56 -8.96
CA VAL A 74 8.96 -7.77 -9.48
C VAL A 74 9.82 -8.46 -8.42
N PRO A 75 10.88 -9.19 -8.81
CA PRO A 75 11.85 -9.70 -7.84
C PRO A 75 12.43 -8.56 -6.97
N PRO A 76 12.80 -8.83 -5.70
CA PRO A 76 13.35 -7.80 -4.82
C PRO A 76 14.57 -7.08 -5.40
N ALA A 77 15.38 -7.77 -6.21
CA ALA A 77 16.55 -7.19 -6.88
C ALA A 77 16.21 -6.08 -7.90
N GLU A 78 14.99 -6.07 -8.42
CA GLU A 78 14.49 -5.07 -9.37
C GLU A 78 13.77 -3.88 -8.70
N MET A 79 13.55 -3.95 -7.39
CA MET A 79 13.04 -2.82 -6.63
C MET A 79 14.07 -1.68 -6.62
N LYS A 80 13.59 -0.43 -6.47
CA LYS A 80 14.48 0.69 -6.18
C LYS A 80 15.28 0.40 -4.91
N GLU A 81 16.45 1.03 -4.79
CA GLU A 81 17.40 0.79 -3.70
C GLU A 81 16.76 0.99 -2.31
N LEU A 82 16.03 2.08 -2.12
CA LEU A 82 15.44 2.41 -0.83
C LEU A 82 14.36 1.40 -0.40
N PRO A 83 13.31 1.08 -1.19
CA PRO A 83 12.37 0.01 -0.85
C PRO A 83 13.05 -1.34 -0.62
N ARG A 84 14.02 -1.70 -1.47
CA ARG A 84 14.76 -2.95 -1.34
C ARG A 84 15.47 -3.08 0.00
N GLY A 85 15.99 -1.98 0.54
CA GLY A 85 16.64 -1.95 1.86
C GLY A 85 15.71 -2.31 3.03
N HIS A 86 14.40 -2.18 2.86
CA HIS A 86 13.39 -2.57 3.86
C HIS A 86 12.87 -4.00 3.68
N PHE A 87 13.14 -4.64 2.52
CA PHE A 87 12.74 -6.02 2.27
C PHE A 87 13.68 -7.00 2.98
N GLY A 88 13.13 -8.07 3.57
CA GLY A 88 13.91 -9.08 4.28
C GLY A 88 13.17 -10.41 4.43
N ASP A 89 13.85 -11.41 5.02
CA ASP A 89 13.37 -12.77 5.21
C ASP A 89 12.14 -12.87 6.14
N TRP A 90 11.77 -11.76 6.78
CA TRP A 90 10.58 -11.66 7.62
C TRP A 90 9.28 -11.53 6.81
N VAL A 91 9.36 -11.32 5.49
CA VAL A 91 8.23 -11.32 4.56
C VAL A 91 8.07 -12.72 3.98
N GLU A 92 6.98 -13.39 4.30
CA GLU A 92 6.63 -14.66 3.67
C GLU A 92 6.08 -14.40 2.26
N VAL A 93 6.91 -14.60 1.23
CA VAL A 93 6.50 -14.37 -0.17
C VAL A 93 5.59 -15.50 -0.64
N VAL A 94 4.44 -15.14 -1.20
CA VAL A 94 3.45 -16.09 -1.71
C VAL A 94 3.14 -15.83 -3.20
N GLU A 95 2.89 -16.91 -3.96
CA GLU A 95 2.61 -16.82 -5.39
C GLU A 95 1.17 -16.39 -5.71
N ASP A 96 0.23 -16.70 -4.82
CA ASP A 96 -1.19 -16.36 -4.97
C ASP A 96 -1.81 -16.25 -3.57
N ALA A 97 -2.18 -15.05 -3.16
CA ALA A 97 -2.72 -14.83 -1.82
C ALA A 97 -4.14 -15.42 -1.63
N ARG A 98 -4.87 -15.66 -2.72
CA ARG A 98 -6.20 -16.31 -2.67
C ARG A 98 -6.13 -17.76 -2.20
N LYS A 99 -4.96 -18.40 -2.31
CA LYS A 99 -4.71 -19.78 -1.87
C LYS A 99 -4.21 -19.86 -0.43
N GLN A 100 -3.96 -18.72 0.21
CA GLN A 100 -3.46 -18.69 1.57
C GLN A 100 -4.55 -19.02 2.58
N VAL A 101 -4.17 -19.77 3.61
CA VAL A 101 -4.96 -19.95 4.81
C VAL A 101 -4.55 -18.86 5.80
N PHE A 102 -5.41 -17.86 5.96
CA PHE A 102 -5.16 -16.77 6.88
C PHE A 102 -5.46 -17.17 8.32
N ALA A 103 -4.72 -16.57 9.25
CA ALA A 103 -4.99 -16.72 10.69
C ALA A 103 -6.37 -16.12 11.04
N PRO A 104 -7.00 -16.55 12.15
CA PRO A 104 -8.19 -15.88 12.66
C PRO A 104 -7.94 -14.38 12.87
N GLY A 105 -8.91 -13.55 12.50
CA GLY A 105 -8.81 -12.09 12.59
C GLY A 105 -8.99 -11.41 11.24
N PRO A 106 -8.79 -10.09 11.17
CA PRO A 106 -8.90 -9.35 9.93
C PRO A 106 -7.81 -9.75 8.93
N VAL A 107 -8.16 -9.75 7.64
CA VAL A 107 -7.20 -9.83 6.55
C VAL A 107 -7.10 -8.44 5.93
N VAL A 108 -5.94 -7.81 6.06
CA VAL A 108 -5.68 -6.48 5.51
C VAL A 108 -4.69 -6.58 4.36
N LEU A 109 -5.02 -5.95 3.24
CA LEU A 109 -4.19 -5.87 2.05
C LEU A 109 -3.64 -4.45 1.95
N LEU A 110 -2.31 -4.28 1.95
CA LEU A 110 -1.68 -2.97 1.69
C LEU A 110 -1.34 -2.85 0.21
N ASP A 111 -1.88 -1.82 -0.42
CA ASP A 111 -1.62 -1.51 -1.83
C ASP A 111 -0.36 -0.67 -1.98
N GLY A 112 0.78 -1.34 -2.15
CA GLY A 112 2.09 -0.74 -2.44
C GLY A 112 2.54 -0.95 -3.90
N LEU A 113 1.62 -1.21 -4.84
CA LEU A 113 1.95 -1.50 -6.24
C LEU A 113 2.39 -0.26 -7.01
N LEU A 114 1.56 0.78 -7.03
CA LEU A 114 1.78 2.02 -7.76
C LEU A 114 1.59 3.23 -6.83
N GLY A 115 2.30 4.29 -7.11
CA GLY A 115 2.13 5.58 -6.43
C GLY A 115 1.70 6.67 -7.42
N ILE A 116 1.77 7.92 -7.00
CA ILE A 116 1.31 9.13 -7.70
C ILE A 116 1.94 9.34 -9.09
N GLY A 117 3.06 8.72 -9.38
CA GLY A 117 3.70 8.82 -10.71
C GLY A 117 3.06 7.96 -11.79
N PHE A 118 2.00 7.23 -11.47
CA PHE A 118 1.30 6.40 -12.44
C PHE A 118 0.34 7.25 -13.29
N SER A 119 0.32 6.98 -14.60
CA SER A 119 -0.64 7.52 -15.55
C SER A 119 -0.85 6.53 -16.70
N GLY A 120 -2.05 6.46 -17.22
CA GLY A 120 -2.41 5.60 -18.36
C GLY A 120 -2.88 4.20 -17.93
N GLU A 121 -2.55 3.18 -18.72
CA GLU A 121 -2.97 1.79 -18.46
C GLU A 121 -1.94 1.04 -17.60
N MET A 122 -2.45 0.20 -16.70
CA MET A 122 -1.59 -0.69 -15.90
C MET A 122 -1.01 -1.80 -16.78
N LYS A 123 0.25 -2.15 -16.51
CA LYS A 123 0.85 -3.35 -17.08
C LYS A 123 0.10 -4.59 -16.60
N ALA A 124 0.09 -5.64 -17.42
CA ALA A 124 -0.69 -6.85 -17.17
C ALA A 124 -0.37 -7.53 -15.83
N ASP A 125 0.88 -7.54 -15.41
CA ASP A 125 1.35 -8.07 -14.13
C ASP A 125 0.77 -7.30 -12.94
N ILE A 126 0.80 -5.97 -13.00
CA ILE A 126 0.22 -5.10 -11.97
C ILE A 126 -1.30 -5.21 -11.94
N ALA A 127 -1.94 -5.21 -13.12
CA ALA A 127 -3.38 -5.37 -13.22
C ALA A 127 -3.86 -6.73 -12.66
N ALA A 128 -3.07 -7.80 -12.82
CA ALA A 128 -3.37 -9.09 -12.24
C ALA A 128 -3.33 -9.06 -10.71
N LEU A 129 -2.34 -8.38 -10.11
CA LEU A 129 -2.24 -8.21 -8.65
C LEU A 129 -3.36 -7.32 -8.11
N ALA A 130 -3.71 -6.25 -8.79
CA ALA A 130 -4.84 -5.40 -8.42
C ALA A 130 -6.17 -6.18 -8.47
N SER A 131 -6.36 -7.01 -9.50
CA SER A 131 -7.52 -7.90 -9.60
C SER A 131 -7.54 -8.94 -8.49
N GLU A 132 -6.38 -9.50 -8.10
CA GLU A 132 -6.27 -10.43 -6.97
C GLU A 132 -6.70 -9.76 -5.65
N MET A 133 -6.30 -8.51 -5.42
CA MET A 133 -6.73 -7.74 -4.25
C MET A 133 -8.25 -7.55 -4.22
N ASN A 134 -8.83 -7.13 -5.34
CA ASN A 134 -10.28 -6.93 -5.46
C ASN A 134 -11.04 -8.26 -5.27
N ASP A 135 -10.53 -9.38 -5.80
CA ASP A 135 -11.09 -10.70 -5.60
C ASP A 135 -11.09 -11.12 -4.12
N LEU A 136 -9.98 -10.93 -3.41
CA LEU A 136 -9.87 -11.21 -1.97
C LEU A 136 -10.84 -10.37 -1.15
N ARG A 137 -10.96 -9.08 -1.48
CA ARG A 137 -11.92 -8.17 -0.86
C ARG A 137 -13.35 -8.66 -1.06
N GLN A 138 -13.71 -9.02 -2.29
CA GLN A 138 -15.08 -9.40 -2.65
C GLN A 138 -15.48 -10.77 -2.11
N HIS A 139 -14.59 -11.76 -2.14
CA HIS A 139 -14.93 -13.17 -1.90
C HIS A 139 -14.39 -13.72 -0.58
N GLN A 140 -13.39 -13.09 0.03
CA GLN A 140 -12.77 -13.56 1.28
C GLN A 140 -12.82 -12.52 2.40
N HIS A 141 -13.61 -11.45 2.24
CA HIS A 141 -13.79 -10.39 3.23
C HIS A 141 -12.47 -9.74 3.68
N ALA A 142 -11.50 -9.70 2.79
CA ALA A 142 -10.28 -8.92 3.03
C ALA A 142 -10.57 -7.43 2.88
N HIS A 143 -9.77 -6.60 3.55
CA HIS A 143 -9.90 -5.15 3.54
C HIS A 143 -8.69 -4.52 2.87
N ILE A 144 -8.89 -3.63 1.91
CA ILE A 144 -7.82 -2.96 1.19
C ILE A 144 -7.54 -1.59 1.79
N VAL A 145 -6.29 -1.36 2.16
CA VAL A 145 -5.77 -0.05 2.54
C VAL A 145 -4.81 0.41 1.45
N ALA A 146 -5.22 1.40 0.66
CA ALA A 146 -4.38 2.04 -0.34
C ALA A 146 -3.54 3.14 0.31
N MET A 147 -2.33 3.33 -0.19
CA MET A 147 -1.41 4.36 0.26
C MET A 147 -1.37 5.48 -0.76
N ASP A 148 -1.74 6.68 -0.35
CA ASP A 148 -1.84 7.88 -1.15
C ASP A 148 -2.89 7.84 -2.26
N LEU A 149 -2.84 6.87 -3.13
CA LEU A 149 -3.79 6.63 -4.22
C LEU A 149 -3.99 5.11 -4.38
N PRO A 150 -5.22 4.64 -4.61
CA PRO A 150 -5.44 3.29 -5.07
C PRO A 150 -4.69 3.04 -6.38
N SER A 151 -3.96 1.93 -6.46
CA SER A 151 -3.17 1.61 -7.64
C SER A 151 -4.05 1.51 -8.89
N GLY A 152 -3.66 2.24 -9.91
CA GLY A 152 -4.40 2.29 -11.18
C GLY A 152 -5.67 3.14 -11.14
N LEU A 153 -5.85 4.04 -10.17
CA LEU A 153 -7.01 4.94 -10.12
C LEU A 153 -7.25 5.60 -11.49
N GLY A 154 -8.48 5.49 -11.99
CA GLY A 154 -8.85 5.91 -13.35
C GLY A 154 -8.60 4.86 -14.45
N ALA A 155 -7.87 3.77 -14.18
CA ALA A 155 -7.69 2.67 -15.12
C ALA A 155 -8.75 1.56 -14.93
N ARG A 156 -8.87 0.66 -15.93
CA ARG A 156 -9.89 -0.39 -15.97
C ARG A 156 -9.85 -1.37 -14.79
N HIS A 157 -8.68 -1.69 -14.27
CA HIS A 157 -8.46 -2.70 -13.21
C HIS A 157 -7.91 -2.05 -11.94
N ALA A 158 -8.35 -0.82 -11.65
CA ALA A 158 -7.93 -0.12 -10.46
C ALA A 158 -8.28 -0.89 -9.18
N VAL A 159 -7.47 -0.74 -8.17
CA VAL A 159 -7.74 -1.23 -6.82
C VAL A 159 -8.98 -0.55 -6.25
N GLU A 160 -9.87 -1.33 -5.62
CA GLU A 160 -11.06 -0.85 -4.93
C GLU A 160 -10.81 -0.83 -3.41
N ALA A 161 -10.19 0.25 -2.92
CA ALA A 161 -9.82 0.37 -1.52
C ALA A 161 -11.03 0.56 -0.60
N ASP A 162 -10.93 0.05 0.64
CA ASP A 162 -11.86 0.34 1.73
C ASP A 162 -11.44 1.61 2.47
N VAL A 163 -10.13 1.85 2.53
CA VAL A 163 -9.52 3.04 3.12
C VAL A 163 -8.36 3.50 2.23
N THR A 164 -8.29 4.79 1.96
CA THR A 164 -7.10 5.42 1.35
C THR A 164 -6.41 6.29 2.39
N ALA A 165 -5.19 5.90 2.79
CA ALA A 165 -4.34 6.63 3.69
C ALA A 165 -3.60 7.74 2.92
N CYS A 166 -4.03 8.98 3.08
CA CYS A 166 -3.48 10.14 2.39
C CYS A 166 -2.32 10.72 3.20
N VAL A 167 -1.08 10.56 2.73
CA VAL A 167 0.10 11.12 3.38
C VAL A 167 0.18 12.62 3.10
N ALA A 168 0.33 13.41 4.18
CA ALA A 168 0.43 14.86 4.22
C ALA A 168 -0.81 15.63 3.72
N GLN A 169 -1.46 15.21 2.64
CA GLN A 169 -2.65 15.89 2.09
C GLN A 169 -3.53 14.97 1.25
N ILE A 170 -4.82 15.29 1.19
CA ILE A 170 -5.76 14.64 0.26
C ILE A 170 -5.46 15.18 -1.15
N LYS A 171 -5.33 14.28 -2.12
CA LYS A 171 -5.08 14.62 -3.53
C LYS A 171 -6.40 14.91 -4.22
N ASP A 172 -6.46 15.92 -5.08
CA ASP A 172 -7.69 16.36 -5.77
C ASP A 172 -8.38 15.19 -6.51
N VAL A 173 -7.61 14.33 -7.15
CA VAL A 173 -8.12 13.16 -7.89
C VAL A 173 -8.92 12.17 -7.02
N LEU A 174 -8.72 12.18 -5.70
CA LEU A 174 -9.46 11.30 -4.77
C LEU A 174 -10.87 11.78 -4.48
N VAL A 175 -11.17 13.05 -4.77
CA VAL A 175 -12.47 13.67 -4.53
C VAL A 175 -13.19 14.07 -5.82
N GLU A 176 -12.65 13.64 -6.97
CA GLU A 176 -13.29 13.82 -8.28
C GLU A 176 -14.51 12.87 -8.42
N ASP A 177 -15.50 13.28 -9.21
CA ASP A 177 -16.66 12.47 -9.51
C ASP A 177 -16.25 11.11 -10.11
N GLY A 178 -16.79 10.03 -9.56
CA GLY A 178 -16.50 8.66 -9.99
C GLY A 178 -15.28 8.00 -9.35
N ALA A 179 -14.51 8.71 -8.52
CA ALA A 179 -13.39 8.12 -7.77
C ALA A 179 -13.88 7.31 -6.55
N ASP A 180 -15.07 7.56 -6.06
CA ASP A 180 -15.67 7.00 -4.84
C ASP A 180 -15.60 5.46 -4.77
N ARG A 181 -15.85 4.78 -5.90
CA ARG A 181 -15.76 3.33 -6.00
C ARG A 181 -14.38 2.77 -5.62
N ASN A 182 -13.32 3.49 -5.94
CA ASN A 182 -11.94 3.02 -5.78
C ASN A 182 -11.31 3.51 -4.48
N VAL A 183 -11.79 4.63 -3.94
CA VAL A 183 -11.09 5.38 -2.89
C VAL A 183 -11.49 4.94 -1.49
N GLY A 184 -12.76 4.53 -1.30
CA GLY A 184 -13.28 4.20 0.03
C GLY A 184 -13.23 5.39 0.99
N ARG A 185 -12.88 5.15 2.24
CA ARG A 185 -12.75 6.18 3.28
C ARG A 185 -11.39 6.86 3.18
N LEU A 186 -11.37 8.19 3.20
CA LEU A 186 -10.13 8.97 3.27
C LEU A 186 -9.66 9.08 4.72
N ALA A 187 -8.43 8.69 4.98
CA ALA A 187 -7.74 8.87 6.26
C ALA A 187 -6.50 9.74 6.05
N LEU A 188 -6.49 10.93 6.66
CA LEU A 188 -5.34 11.82 6.55
C LEU A 188 -4.25 11.40 7.55
N VAL A 189 -3.06 11.21 7.03
CA VAL A 189 -1.83 10.96 7.77
C VAL A 189 -1.05 12.28 7.81
N PRO A 190 -0.89 12.89 8.99
CA PRO A 190 -0.21 14.18 9.12
C PRO A 190 1.28 14.10 8.80
#